data_c009770aba1c9da65ae4ee29d9668e68
#
_entry.id   c009770aba1c9da65ae4ee29d9668e68
#
_cell.length_a   1.000
_cell.length_b   1.000
_cell.length_c   1.000
_cell.angle_alpha   90.00
_cell.angle_beta   90.00
_cell.angle_gamma   90.00
#
_symmetry.space_group_name_H-M   'P 1'
#
loop_
_entity.id
_entity.type
_entity.pdbx_description
1 polymer ?
#
loop_
_entity_poly.entity_id
_entity_poly.type
_entity_poly.pdbx_seq_one_letter_code
_entity_poly.pdbx_strand_id
1 'polypeptide(L)' 'MEDPRQLRELAAWYRELAERAGNPVIWHGRLTTAENLEREANRLEKAASWGPVGWGTFNEE' A
#
# COMPACT_ATOMS: atom_id res chain seq x y z
N MET A 1 9.82 -7.66 -8.95
CA MET A 1 8.87 -6.56 -9.18
C MET A 1 7.69 -6.67 -8.22
N GLU A 2 7.34 -5.57 -7.63
CA GLU A 2 6.28 -5.59 -6.64
C GLU A 2 4.91 -5.52 -7.28
N ASP A 3 4.00 -6.29 -6.74
CA ASP A 3 2.63 -6.35 -7.20
C ASP A 3 1.75 -5.63 -6.17
N PRO A 4 0.99 -4.60 -6.58
CA PRO A 4 0.14 -3.89 -5.61
C PRO A 4 -0.81 -4.82 -4.85
N ARG A 5 -1.29 -5.87 -5.50
CA ARG A 5 -2.18 -6.79 -4.81
C ARG A 5 -1.46 -7.54 -3.71
N GLN A 6 -0.22 -7.91 -3.94
CA GLN A 6 0.57 -8.57 -2.90
C GLN A 6 0.86 -7.63 -1.75
N LEU A 7 1.10 -6.37 -2.06
CA LEU A 7 1.31 -5.38 -1.01
C LEU A 7 0.06 -5.20 -0.17
N ARG A 8 -1.12 -5.21 -0.81
CA ARG A 8 -2.36 -5.09 -0.07
C ARG A 8 -2.61 -6.33 0.80
N GLU A 9 -2.29 -7.50 0.30
CA GLU A 9 -2.43 -8.71 1.10
C GLU A 9 -1.50 -8.68 2.30
N LEU A 10 -0.29 -8.21 2.09
CA LEU A 10 0.66 -8.10 3.19
C LEU A 10 0.18 -7.05 4.21
N ALA A 11 -0.39 -5.96 3.73
CA ALA A 11 -0.93 -4.96 4.62
C ALA A 11 -2.06 -5.52 5.48
N ALA A 12 -2.94 -6.32 4.88
CA ALA A 12 -4.02 -6.95 5.63
C ALA A 12 -3.47 -7.89 6.69
N TRP A 13 -2.42 -8.62 6.35
CA TRP A 13 -1.77 -9.51 7.29
C TRP A 13 -1.20 -8.74 8.48
N TYR A 14 -0.55 -7.60 8.21
CA TYR A 14 -0.01 -6.78 9.28
C TYR A 14 -1.11 -6.17 10.14
N ARG A 15 -2.26 -5.85 9.55
CA ARG A 15 -3.39 -5.37 10.34
C ARG A 15 -3.89 -6.44 11.29
N GLU A 16 -3.96 -7.68 10.82
CA GLU A 16 -4.36 -8.77 11.69
C GLU A 16 -3.35 -8.98 12.82
N LEU A 17 -2.08 -8.89 12.49
CA LEU A 17 -1.05 -9.01 13.52
C LEU A 17 -1.17 -7.88 14.55
N ALA A 18 -1.52 -6.69 14.09
CA ALA A 18 -1.70 -5.57 14.99
C ALA A 18 -2.82 -5.85 15.98
N GLU A 19 -3.92 -6.40 15.49
CA GLU A 19 -5.04 -6.71 16.37
C GLU A 19 -4.70 -7.75 17.42
N ARG A 20 -3.75 -8.61 17.12
CA ARG A 20 -3.32 -9.65 18.06
C ARG A 20 -2.22 -9.19 18.99
N ALA A 21 -1.69 -8.00 18.76
CA ALA A 21 -0.63 -7.51 19.61
C ALA A 21 -1.20 -7.11 20.97
N GLY A 22 -0.58 -7.60 22.02
CA GLY A 22 -0.99 -7.24 23.37
C GLY A 22 -0.28 -6.02 23.89
N ASN A 23 0.38 -5.26 23.01
CA ASN A 23 1.23 -4.15 23.39
C ASN A 23 0.97 -2.98 22.44
N PRO A 24 0.65 -1.80 22.96
CA PRO A 24 0.33 -0.65 22.08
C PRO A 24 1.48 -0.27 21.16
N VAL A 25 2.71 -0.41 21.61
CA VAL A 25 3.85 -0.05 20.76
C VAL A 25 3.94 -0.99 19.56
N ILE A 26 3.77 -2.29 19.79
CA ILE A 26 3.80 -3.26 18.71
C ILE A 26 2.60 -3.07 17.80
N TRP A 27 1.43 -2.84 18.38
CA TRP A 27 0.22 -2.59 17.63
C TRP A 27 0.41 -1.41 16.68
N HIS A 28 0.93 -0.32 17.21
CA HIS A 28 1.14 0.90 16.42
C HIS A 28 2.16 0.65 15.30
N GLY A 29 3.25 -0.04 15.61
CA GLY A 29 4.28 -0.32 14.62
C GLY A 29 3.74 -1.14 13.46
N ARG A 30 2.95 -2.16 13.78
CA ARG A 30 2.39 -3.03 12.74
C ARG A 30 1.35 -2.29 11.91
N LEU A 31 0.56 -1.43 12.54
CA LEU A 31 -0.42 -0.65 11.82
C LEU A 31 0.26 0.35 10.88
N THR A 32 1.33 0.97 11.36
CA THR A 32 2.09 1.90 10.52
C THR A 32 2.67 1.19 9.31
N THR A 33 3.19 -0.02 9.51
CA THR A 33 3.72 -0.80 8.40
C THR A 33 2.62 -1.11 7.39
N ALA A 34 1.44 -1.51 7.87
CA ALA A 34 0.33 -1.79 6.98
C ALA A 34 -0.06 -0.56 6.17
N GLU A 35 -0.10 0.59 6.82
CA GLU A 35 -0.45 1.82 6.12
C GLU A 35 0.58 2.18 5.06
N ASN A 36 1.85 1.98 5.37
CA ASN A 36 2.91 2.24 4.39
C ASN A 36 2.78 1.31 3.19
N LEU A 37 2.46 0.05 3.43
CA LEU A 37 2.27 -0.91 2.35
C LEU A 37 1.08 -0.53 1.48
N GLU A 38 0.00 -0.10 2.10
CA GLU A 38 -1.17 0.33 1.34
C GLU A 38 -0.88 1.57 0.52
N ARG A 39 -0.13 2.50 1.08
CA ARG A 39 0.26 3.70 0.36
C ARG A 39 1.11 3.35 -0.85
N GLU A 40 2.03 2.42 -0.66
CA GLU A 40 2.88 2.00 -1.77
C GLU A 40 2.06 1.29 -2.84
N ALA A 41 1.10 0.45 -2.44
CA ALA A 41 0.23 -0.22 -3.38
C ALA A 41 -0.58 0.79 -4.18
N ASN A 42 -1.10 1.80 -3.51
CA ASN A 42 -1.84 2.86 -4.20
C ASN A 42 -0.97 3.58 -5.22
N ARG A 43 0.25 3.86 -4.84
CA ARG A 43 1.17 4.55 -5.73
C ARG A 43 1.46 3.71 -6.97
N LEU A 44 1.68 2.41 -6.77
CA LEU A 44 1.97 1.52 -7.89
C LEU A 44 0.77 1.35 -8.81
N GLU A 45 -0.42 1.25 -8.23
CA GLU A 45 -1.62 1.13 -9.04
C GLU A 45 -1.88 2.39 -9.84
N LYS A 46 -1.64 3.52 -9.23
CA LYS A 46 -1.82 4.79 -9.93
C LYS A 46 -0.81 4.92 -11.06
N ALA A 47 0.43 4.55 -10.83
CA ALA A 47 1.46 4.60 -11.86
C ALA A 47 1.12 3.68 -13.02
N ALA A 48 0.65 2.47 -12.72
CA ALA A 48 0.29 1.52 -13.77
C ALA A 48 -0.91 2.03 -14.57
N SER A 49 -1.85 2.64 -13.89
CA SER A 49 -3.04 3.18 -14.51
C SER A 49 -2.69 4.33 -15.44
N TRP A 50 -1.70 5.10 -15.08
CA TRP A 50 -1.29 6.27 -15.87
C TRP A 50 -0.38 5.92 -17.03
N GLY A 51 0.35 4.82 -16.90
CA GLY A 51 1.41 4.49 -17.83
C GLY A 51 1.01 4.64 -19.27
N PRO A 52 0.11 3.82 -19.76
CA PRO A 52 -0.22 3.86 -21.20
C PRO A 52 -1.16 4.98 -21.59
N VAL A 53 -1.90 5.52 -20.65
CA VAL A 53 -2.94 6.48 -21.00
C VAL A 53 -2.55 7.88 -20.58
N GLY A 54 -2.11 8.00 -19.37
CA GLY A 54 -1.88 9.30 -18.79
C GLY A 54 -0.87 10.14 -19.51
N TRP A 55 0.15 9.53 -19.98
CA TRP A 55 1.23 10.30 -20.59
C TRP A 55 0.78 10.96 -21.88
N GLY A 56 -0.24 10.44 -22.47
CA GLY A 56 -0.76 11.07 -23.70
C GLY A 56 -1.65 12.23 -23.42
N THR A 57 -2.04 12.38 -22.22
CA THR A 57 -2.94 13.43 -21.91
C THR A 57 -2.40 14.39 -20.93
N PHE A 58 -1.85 14.29 -20.44
CA PHE A 58 -1.44 14.99 -19.48
C PHE A 58 -0.90 15.93 -19.52
N ASN A 59 -0.70 16.11 -19.84
CA ASN A 59 -0.32 16.71 -19.91
C ASN A 59 -0.60 17.59 -19.82
N GLU A 60 -1.15 17.56 -19.73
CA GLU A 60 -1.71 18.19 -19.66
C GLU A 60 -1.88 18.72 -18.99
N GLU A 61 -1.64 18.82 -18.75
CA GLU A 61 -1.86 19.38 -18.25
C GLU A 61 -1.97 19.89 -17.97
#